data_fa41946a8d5acbbbedd9b24922ae8904
#
_entry.id   fa41946a8d5acbbbedd9b24922ae8904
#
_cell.length_a   1.000
_cell.length_b   1.000
_cell.length_c   1.000
_cell.angle_alpha   90.00
_cell.angle_beta   90.00
_cell.angle_gamma   90.00
#
_symmetry.space_group_name_H-M   'P 1'
#
loop_
_entity.id
_entity.type
_entity.pdbx_description
1 polymer ?
#
loop_
_entity_poly.entity_id
_entity_poly.type
_entity_poly.pdbx_seq_one_letter_code
_entity_poly.pdbx_strand_id
1 'polypeptide(L)'
;MRHAAWAAGSIAILLALDFALPRLFNPYIVQVVMLCGINAVLAVSLNLINGFTGQFSIGHAGFMAIGGYGSAMITMHAGRHWALALTAAGIPAGLAQAGPLLLALLGGGVLAAIAGYLVGLPSLRLRGDYLAIVTLGFGEIIRVLILNIDAIGGARGLPGIPGWASFFWVGAGMLAVVLVARNLATSTHGRALFAIRDDEVAAEALGVDTTRYKVLAFTIGAFFAGVAGGLFAHYLSYLNPNSFTFLKSIEVIAMVVLGGMGSVSGSVLAAILLTLLPEVLRPVKDYRMVLYSLMLIVLMITRPQGLLGSRELTLAMFRRRRAAAA
;
A
#
# COMPACT_ATOMS: atom_id res chain seq x y z
N MET A 1 17.27 22.91 -5.68
CA MET A 1 16.31 23.87 -5.09
C MET A 1 14.85 23.59 -5.45
N ARG A 2 14.47 23.30 -6.70
CA ARG A 2 13.05 23.01 -7.08
C ARG A 2 12.46 21.78 -6.38
N HIS A 3 13.21 20.68 -6.22
CA HIS A 3 12.73 19.47 -5.53
C HIS A 3 12.50 19.67 -4.03
N ALA A 4 13.35 20.45 -3.36
CA ALA A 4 13.17 20.78 -1.93
C ALA A 4 11.93 21.66 -1.70
N ALA A 5 11.65 22.60 -2.59
CA ALA A 5 10.46 23.43 -2.51
C ALA A 5 9.17 22.63 -2.73
N TRP A 6 9.17 21.64 -3.64
CA TRP A 6 8.04 20.72 -3.83
C TRP A 6 7.81 19.82 -2.60
N ALA A 7 8.88 19.28 -2.01
CA ALA A 7 8.79 18.48 -0.79
C ALA A 7 8.26 19.29 0.40
N ALA A 8 8.78 20.52 0.59
CA ALA A 8 8.31 21.41 1.64
C ALA A 8 6.83 21.81 1.43
N GLY A 9 6.43 22.09 0.20
CA GLY A 9 5.03 22.40 -0.13
C GLY A 9 4.08 21.25 0.13
N SER A 10 4.46 20.01 -0.24
CA SER A 10 3.63 18.82 0.03
C SER A 10 3.51 18.53 1.52
N ILE A 11 4.58 18.67 2.30
CA ILE A 11 4.56 18.51 3.76
C ILE A 11 3.64 19.57 4.41
N ALA A 12 3.75 20.83 3.99
CA ALA A 12 2.90 21.89 4.50
C ALA A 12 1.40 21.64 4.21
N ILE A 13 1.07 21.16 3.02
CA ILE A 13 -0.31 20.78 2.64
C ILE A 13 -0.80 19.61 3.51
N LEU A 14 0.02 18.58 3.73
CA LEU A 14 -0.36 17.45 4.56
C LEU A 14 -0.60 17.86 6.01
N LEU A 15 0.22 18.74 6.58
CA LEU A 15 0.03 19.27 7.93
C LEU A 15 -1.24 20.12 8.03
N ALA A 16 -1.50 20.96 7.02
CA ALA A 16 -2.72 21.78 6.97
C ALA A 16 -3.98 20.90 6.90
N LEU A 17 -3.95 19.82 6.10
CA LEU A 17 -5.04 18.87 5.99
C LEU A 17 -5.22 18.04 7.28
N ASP A 18 -4.13 17.62 7.92
CA ASP A 18 -4.15 16.90 9.21
C ASP A 18 -4.86 17.71 10.30
N PHE A 19 -4.64 19.01 10.30
CA PHE A 19 -5.30 19.93 11.22
C PHE A 19 -6.75 20.25 10.84
N ALA A 20 -7.06 20.36 9.56
CA ALA A 20 -8.36 20.78 9.05
C ALA A 20 -9.39 19.64 9.03
N LEU A 21 -8.99 18.43 8.62
CA LEU A 21 -9.91 17.29 8.42
C LEU A 21 -10.72 16.94 9.67
N PRO A 22 -10.13 16.77 10.90
CA PRO A 22 -10.91 16.41 12.08
C PRO A 22 -11.85 17.52 12.55
N ARG A 23 -11.62 18.77 12.14
CA ARG A 23 -12.45 19.94 12.52
C ARG A 23 -13.59 20.21 11.55
N LEU A 24 -13.39 19.90 10.28
CA LEU A 24 -14.36 20.20 9.21
C LEU A 24 -15.30 19.02 8.93
N PHE A 25 -14.85 17.79 9.20
CA PHE A 25 -15.56 16.58 8.83
C PHE A 25 -15.90 15.71 10.03
N ASN A 26 -16.98 14.95 9.89
CA ASN A 26 -17.38 13.94 10.87
C ASN A 26 -16.27 12.86 10.98
N PRO A 27 -16.00 12.29 12.19
CA PRO A 27 -15.04 11.21 12.41
C PRO A 27 -15.17 10.04 11.45
N TYR A 28 -16.38 9.72 11.01
CA TYR A 28 -16.64 8.68 10.01
C TYR A 28 -16.03 9.02 8.63
N ILE A 29 -16.20 10.25 8.16
CA ILE A 29 -15.61 10.68 6.87
C ILE A 29 -14.08 10.66 6.97
N VAL A 30 -13.53 11.10 8.09
CA VAL A 30 -12.08 11.04 8.34
C VAL A 30 -11.59 9.58 8.27
N GLN A 31 -12.33 8.64 8.87
CA GLN A 31 -11.99 7.21 8.82
C GLN A 31 -11.95 6.70 7.36
N VAL A 32 -12.95 7.02 6.56
CA VAL A 32 -13.00 6.61 5.15
C VAL A 32 -11.81 7.19 4.38
N VAL A 33 -11.49 8.47 4.57
CA VAL A 33 -10.34 9.12 3.93
C VAL A 33 -9.01 8.45 4.34
N MET A 34 -8.85 8.11 5.61
CA MET A 34 -7.68 7.38 6.10
C MET A 34 -7.54 6.01 5.44
N LEU A 35 -8.62 5.25 5.36
CA LEU A 35 -8.64 3.95 4.67
C LEU A 35 -8.36 4.08 3.17
N CYS A 36 -8.86 5.13 2.50
CA CYS A 36 -8.51 5.44 1.10
C CYS A 36 -7.00 5.62 0.94
N GLY A 37 -6.36 6.37 1.84
CA GLY A 37 -4.91 6.58 1.81
C GLY A 37 -4.12 5.29 2.02
N ILE A 38 -4.49 4.49 3.02
CA ILE A 38 -3.85 3.20 3.32
C ILE A 38 -3.99 2.22 2.14
N ASN A 39 -5.21 2.11 1.57
CA ASN A 39 -5.46 1.28 0.40
C ASN A 39 -4.72 1.79 -0.85
N ALA A 40 -4.52 3.11 -0.99
CA ALA A 40 -3.71 3.67 -2.06
C ALA A 40 -2.23 3.26 -1.92
N VAL A 41 -1.66 3.25 -0.70
CA VAL A 41 -0.31 2.72 -0.45
C VAL A 41 -0.23 1.25 -0.85
N LEU A 42 -1.22 0.43 -0.45
CA LEU A 42 -1.28 -1.00 -0.81
C LEU A 42 -1.40 -1.22 -2.32
N ALA A 43 -2.28 -0.48 -2.99
CA ALA A 43 -2.47 -0.62 -4.43
C ALA A 43 -1.22 -0.22 -5.22
N VAL A 44 -0.57 0.91 -4.88
CA VAL A 44 0.67 1.33 -5.54
C VAL A 44 1.80 0.35 -5.25
N SER A 45 1.93 -0.17 -4.02
CA SER A 45 2.96 -1.15 -3.66
C SER A 45 2.78 -2.48 -4.39
N LEU A 46 1.54 -2.96 -4.57
CA LEU A 46 1.26 -4.14 -5.38
C LEU A 46 1.48 -3.88 -6.87
N ASN A 47 1.18 -2.66 -7.35
CA ASN A 47 1.41 -2.29 -8.75
C ASN A 47 2.90 -2.31 -9.13
N LEU A 48 3.83 -2.11 -8.18
CA LEU A 48 5.27 -2.32 -8.42
C LEU A 48 5.58 -3.79 -8.78
N ILE A 49 4.83 -4.74 -8.22
CA ILE A 49 4.98 -6.17 -8.49
C ILE A 49 4.19 -6.54 -9.75
N ASN A 50 2.85 -6.42 -9.71
CA ASN A 50 1.99 -6.91 -10.77
C ASN A 50 2.08 -6.05 -12.04
N GLY A 51 2.17 -4.72 -11.88
CA GLY A 51 2.12 -3.78 -12.99
C GLY A 51 3.46 -3.52 -13.67
N PHE A 52 4.58 -3.47 -12.92
CA PHE A 52 5.89 -3.16 -13.50
C PHE A 52 6.64 -4.40 -13.96
N THR A 53 6.49 -5.54 -13.27
CA THR A 53 7.17 -6.79 -13.65
C THR A 53 6.27 -7.78 -14.37
N GLY A 54 4.96 -7.53 -14.43
CA GLY A 54 3.98 -8.45 -15.01
C GLY A 54 3.74 -9.71 -14.17
N GLN A 55 4.20 -9.74 -12.93
CA GLN A 55 4.08 -10.90 -12.05
C GLN A 55 2.80 -10.86 -11.24
N PHE A 56 1.98 -11.90 -11.34
CA PHE A 56 0.71 -11.97 -10.62
C PHE A 56 0.91 -12.53 -9.21
N SER A 57 0.91 -11.65 -8.19
CA SER A 57 1.04 -12.01 -6.78
C SER A 57 -0.27 -11.77 -6.03
N ILE A 58 -0.70 -12.78 -5.22
CA ILE A 58 -1.93 -12.72 -4.40
C ILE A 58 -1.62 -12.68 -2.90
N GLY A 59 -0.35 -12.70 -2.50
CA GLY A 59 0.07 -12.75 -1.08
C GLY A 59 0.22 -11.40 -0.38
N HIS A 60 -0.24 -10.31 -0.95
CA HIS A 60 0.09 -8.94 -0.50
C HIS A 60 -0.45 -8.61 0.91
N ALA A 61 -1.61 -9.17 1.29
CA ALA A 61 -2.17 -9.05 2.63
C ALA A 61 -1.28 -9.69 3.71
N GLY A 62 -0.52 -10.73 3.38
CA GLY A 62 0.44 -11.35 4.30
C GLY A 62 1.59 -10.38 4.66
N PHE A 63 2.13 -9.64 3.70
CA PHE A 63 3.16 -8.62 3.95
C PHE A 63 2.59 -7.43 4.73
N MET A 64 1.35 -7.04 4.44
CA MET A 64 0.62 -6.06 5.23
C MET A 64 0.48 -6.51 6.69
N ALA A 65 0.17 -7.79 6.93
CA ALA A 65 0.06 -8.35 8.28
C ALA A 65 1.41 -8.31 9.02
N ILE A 66 2.49 -8.81 8.40
CA ILE A 66 3.83 -8.78 9.02
C ILE A 66 4.22 -7.37 9.43
N GLY A 67 4.03 -6.39 8.54
CA GLY A 67 4.34 -5.00 8.82
C GLY A 67 3.45 -4.40 9.90
N GLY A 68 2.16 -4.70 9.89
CA GLY A 68 1.19 -4.26 10.89
C GLY A 68 1.53 -4.76 12.29
N TYR A 69 1.69 -6.07 12.44
CA TYR A 69 2.05 -6.68 13.73
C TYR A 69 3.48 -6.31 14.15
N GLY A 70 4.44 -6.28 13.23
CA GLY A 70 5.83 -5.88 13.52
C GLY A 70 5.92 -4.44 14.04
N SER A 71 5.26 -3.48 13.37
CA SER A 71 5.24 -2.08 13.81
C SER A 71 4.51 -1.91 15.14
N ALA A 72 3.39 -2.63 15.36
CA ALA A 72 2.64 -2.61 16.61
C ALA A 72 3.51 -3.12 17.78
N MET A 73 4.22 -4.22 17.59
CA MET A 73 5.13 -4.77 18.62
C MET A 73 6.26 -3.81 18.96
N ILE A 74 6.90 -3.17 17.97
CA ILE A 74 7.94 -2.16 18.18
C ILE A 74 7.39 -0.99 19.02
N THR A 75 6.20 -0.52 18.69
CA THR A 75 5.59 0.64 19.38
C THR A 75 5.17 0.29 20.80
N MET A 76 4.59 -0.89 21.01
CA MET A 76 4.10 -1.32 22.33
C MET A 76 5.25 -1.57 23.31
N HIS A 77 6.37 -2.17 22.86
CA HIS A 77 7.49 -2.52 23.73
C HIS A 77 8.49 -1.37 23.91
N ALA A 78 8.90 -0.72 22.83
CA ALA A 78 9.93 0.32 22.88
C ALA A 78 9.35 1.73 22.69
N GLY A 79 8.48 1.89 21.72
CA GLY A 79 7.99 3.22 21.30
C GLY A 79 7.22 3.95 22.38
N ARG A 80 6.43 3.24 23.20
CA ARG A 80 5.65 3.82 24.29
C ARG A 80 6.55 4.41 25.38
N HIS A 81 7.59 3.67 25.78
CA HIS A 81 8.57 4.16 26.76
C HIS A 81 9.33 5.39 26.24
N TRP A 82 9.68 5.36 24.96
CA TRP A 82 10.37 6.46 24.30
C TRP A 82 9.52 7.73 24.22
N ALA A 83 8.27 7.59 23.79
CA ALA A 83 7.33 8.71 23.75
C ALA A 83 7.10 9.33 25.14
N LEU A 84 6.99 8.51 26.18
CA LEU A 84 6.85 8.97 27.56
C LEU A 84 8.11 9.71 28.06
N ALA A 85 9.30 9.19 27.75
CA ALA A 85 10.56 9.85 28.10
C ALA A 85 10.71 11.23 27.43
N LEU A 86 10.34 11.33 26.14
CA LEU A 86 10.39 12.59 25.40
C LEU A 86 9.35 13.61 25.90
N THR A 87 8.15 13.16 26.25
CA THR A 87 7.14 14.05 26.86
C THR A 87 7.56 14.52 28.24
N ALA A 88 8.19 13.68 29.06
CA ALA A 88 8.76 14.05 30.35
C ALA A 88 9.91 15.08 30.20
N ALA A 89 10.62 15.06 29.08
CA ALA A 89 11.65 16.05 28.73
C ALA A 89 11.07 17.38 28.19
N GLY A 90 9.74 17.55 28.20
CA GLY A 90 9.07 18.78 27.78
C GLY A 90 8.76 18.89 26.28
N ILE A 91 8.94 17.82 25.51
CA ILE A 91 8.61 17.80 24.07
C ILE A 91 7.09 17.63 23.90
N PRO A 92 6.43 18.45 23.05
CA PRO A 92 5.01 18.29 22.78
C PRO A 92 4.64 16.87 22.36
N ALA A 93 3.54 16.31 22.87
CA ALA A 93 3.15 14.91 22.70
C ALA A 93 3.13 14.46 21.22
N GLY A 94 2.67 15.29 20.29
CA GLY A 94 2.66 14.99 18.87
C GLY A 94 4.06 14.76 18.29
N LEU A 95 5.05 15.58 18.68
CA LEU A 95 6.44 15.41 18.25
C LEU A 95 7.13 14.24 18.97
N ALA A 96 6.81 14.03 20.24
CA ALA A 96 7.34 12.91 21.02
C ALA A 96 6.91 11.54 20.48
N GLN A 97 5.73 11.46 19.87
CA GLN A 97 5.18 10.25 19.24
C GLN A 97 5.70 10.02 17.81
N ALA A 98 6.08 11.10 17.11
CA ALA A 98 6.46 11.04 15.69
C ALA A 98 7.70 10.18 15.44
N GLY A 99 8.75 10.33 16.24
CA GLY A 99 9.97 9.55 16.12
C GLY A 99 9.75 8.04 16.31
N PRO A 100 9.17 7.61 17.44
CA PRO A 100 8.84 6.20 17.67
C PRO A 100 7.92 5.59 16.60
N LEU A 101 6.91 6.34 16.13
CA LEU A 101 6.04 5.87 15.07
C LEU A 101 6.78 5.68 13.75
N LEU A 102 7.62 6.64 13.36
CA LEU A 102 8.43 6.52 12.14
C LEU A 102 9.31 5.27 12.17
N LEU A 103 10.01 5.05 13.30
CA LEU A 103 10.85 3.87 13.46
C LEU A 103 10.04 2.57 13.44
N ALA A 104 8.85 2.57 14.03
CA ALA A 104 7.97 1.42 14.00
C ALA A 104 7.46 1.12 12.58
N LEU A 105 7.07 2.14 11.81
CA LEU A 105 6.65 1.98 10.42
C LEU A 105 7.80 1.47 9.54
N LEU A 106 9.00 2.04 9.69
CA LEU A 106 10.19 1.57 8.97
C LEU A 106 10.58 0.16 9.39
N GLY A 107 10.57 -0.15 10.68
CA GLY A 107 10.83 -1.48 11.21
C GLY A 107 9.85 -2.53 10.71
N GLY A 108 8.54 -2.23 10.75
CA GLY A 108 7.50 -3.09 10.18
C GLY A 108 7.66 -3.27 8.66
N GLY A 109 7.99 -2.19 7.94
CA GLY A 109 8.31 -2.24 6.52
C GLY A 109 9.52 -3.11 6.22
N VAL A 110 10.60 -3.01 7.00
CA VAL A 110 11.81 -3.84 6.84
C VAL A 110 11.49 -5.32 7.12
N LEU A 111 10.73 -5.63 8.17
CA LEU A 111 10.30 -7.01 8.44
C LEU A 111 9.49 -7.59 7.28
N ALA A 112 8.57 -6.82 6.72
CA ALA A 112 7.80 -7.21 5.54
C ALA A 112 8.69 -7.36 4.29
N ALA A 113 9.70 -6.50 4.12
CA ALA A 113 10.68 -6.60 3.03
C ALA A 113 11.53 -7.86 3.13
N ILE A 114 12.01 -8.21 4.34
CA ILE A 114 12.74 -9.45 4.59
C ILE A 114 11.88 -10.67 4.25
N ALA A 115 10.63 -10.69 4.71
CA ALA A 115 9.69 -11.75 4.36
C ALA A 115 9.43 -11.80 2.84
N GLY A 116 9.26 -10.64 2.20
CA GLY A 116 9.10 -10.52 0.75
C GLY A 116 10.32 -11.04 0.00
N TYR A 117 11.52 -10.74 0.45
CA TYR A 117 12.76 -11.29 -0.12
C TYR A 117 12.84 -12.81 0.02
N LEU A 118 12.56 -13.35 1.22
CA LEU A 118 12.60 -14.79 1.50
C LEU A 118 11.55 -15.56 0.70
N VAL A 119 10.34 -15.01 0.56
CA VAL A 119 9.27 -15.59 -0.26
C VAL A 119 9.57 -15.41 -1.75
N GLY A 120 10.08 -14.25 -2.13
CA GLY A 120 10.41 -13.92 -3.51
C GLY A 120 11.47 -14.82 -4.13
N LEU A 121 12.54 -15.12 -3.41
CA LEU A 121 13.65 -15.94 -3.94
C LEU A 121 13.20 -17.29 -4.53
N PRO A 122 12.43 -18.14 -3.82
CA PRO A 122 11.97 -19.40 -4.39
C PRO A 122 10.79 -19.22 -5.35
N SER A 123 9.85 -18.33 -5.03
CA SER A 123 8.60 -18.19 -5.80
C SER A 123 8.81 -17.54 -7.16
N LEU A 124 9.74 -16.60 -7.28
CA LEU A 124 9.99 -15.87 -8.54
C LEU A 124 10.76 -16.67 -9.61
N ARG A 125 11.19 -17.88 -9.27
CA ARG A 125 11.63 -18.87 -10.26
C ARG A 125 10.46 -19.56 -10.99
N LEU A 126 9.26 -19.48 -10.40
CA LEU A 126 8.03 -19.96 -11.01
C LEU A 126 7.47 -18.89 -11.95
N ARG A 127 6.78 -19.33 -12.99
CA ARG A 127 6.21 -18.45 -14.03
C ARG A 127 4.69 -18.52 -14.01
N GLY A 128 4.05 -17.42 -14.38
CA GLY A 128 2.60 -17.37 -14.57
C GLY A 128 1.80 -17.63 -13.27
N ASP A 129 0.76 -18.46 -13.39
CA ASP A 129 -0.21 -18.72 -12.31
C ASP A 129 0.37 -19.48 -11.11
N TYR A 130 1.47 -20.21 -11.28
CA TYR A 130 2.15 -20.89 -10.17
C TYR A 130 2.69 -19.92 -9.13
N LEU A 131 3.15 -18.75 -9.55
CA LEU A 131 3.57 -17.70 -8.65
C LEU A 131 2.40 -17.18 -7.80
N ALA A 132 1.23 -17.00 -8.41
CA ALA A 132 0.02 -16.56 -7.72
C ALA A 132 -0.38 -17.56 -6.62
N ILE A 133 -0.38 -18.87 -6.92
CA ILE A 133 -0.71 -19.92 -5.96
C ILE A 133 0.27 -19.95 -4.80
N VAL A 134 1.58 -19.86 -5.08
CA VAL A 134 2.61 -19.89 -4.05
C VAL A 134 2.55 -18.65 -3.16
N THR A 135 2.38 -17.46 -3.73
CA THR A 135 2.26 -16.23 -2.93
C THR A 135 0.99 -16.19 -2.10
N LEU A 136 -0.13 -16.74 -2.61
CA LEU A 136 -1.35 -16.94 -1.82
C LEU A 136 -1.09 -17.89 -0.64
N GLY A 137 -0.44 -19.03 -0.90
CA GLY A 137 -0.09 -19.99 0.14
C GLY A 137 0.77 -19.38 1.25
N PHE A 138 1.79 -18.58 0.88
CA PHE A 138 2.59 -17.84 1.86
C PHE A 138 1.77 -16.82 2.65
N GLY A 139 0.85 -16.09 2.00
CA GLY A 139 -0.07 -15.18 2.68
C GLY A 139 -0.90 -15.88 3.75
N GLU A 140 -1.47 -17.05 3.43
CA GLU A 140 -2.24 -17.86 4.38
C GLU A 140 -1.35 -18.48 5.48
N ILE A 141 -0.13 -18.94 5.15
CA ILE A 141 0.83 -19.40 6.16
C ILE A 141 1.12 -18.29 7.18
N ILE A 142 1.42 -17.08 6.72
CA ILE A 142 1.66 -15.91 7.59
C ILE A 142 0.45 -15.66 8.49
N ARG A 143 -0.76 -15.68 7.93
CA ARG A 143 -2.01 -15.49 8.69
C ARG A 143 -2.19 -16.56 9.75
N VAL A 144 -1.98 -17.83 9.39
CA VAL A 144 -2.10 -18.98 10.31
C VAL A 144 -1.04 -18.92 11.41
N LEU A 145 0.19 -18.52 11.09
CA LEU A 145 1.24 -18.31 12.09
C LEU A 145 0.82 -17.21 13.09
N ILE A 146 0.30 -16.08 12.62
CA ILE A 146 -0.20 -15.01 13.50
C ILE A 146 -1.31 -15.49 14.40
N LEU A 147 -2.25 -16.31 13.90
CA LEU A 147 -3.35 -16.88 14.67
C LEU A 147 -2.89 -17.80 15.81
N ASN A 148 -1.72 -18.44 15.67
CA ASN A 148 -1.19 -19.40 16.63
C ASN A 148 -0.12 -18.82 17.57
N ILE A 149 0.27 -17.55 17.42
CA ILE A 149 1.25 -16.91 18.29
C ILE A 149 0.54 -16.06 19.34
N ASP A 150 0.37 -16.58 20.56
CA ASP A 150 -0.31 -15.90 21.66
C ASP A 150 0.38 -14.57 22.06
N ALA A 151 1.70 -14.47 21.91
CA ALA A 151 2.48 -13.29 22.24
C ALA A 151 2.06 -12.03 21.43
N ILE A 152 1.47 -12.22 20.26
CA ILE A 152 0.95 -11.14 19.40
C ILE A 152 -0.58 -11.10 19.38
N GLY A 153 -1.24 -11.72 20.38
CA GLY A 153 -2.69 -11.75 20.54
C GLY A 153 -3.41 -12.90 19.88
N GLY A 154 -2.75 -13.71 19.05
CA GLY A 154 -3.32 -14.92 18.42
C GLY A 154 -4.68 -14.66 17.75
N ALA A 155 -5.61 -15.58 17.90
CA ALA A 155 -6.96 -15.47 17.34
C ALA A 155 -7.80 -14.33 17.91
N ARG A 156 -7.47 -13.81 19.12
CA ARG A 156 -8.18 -12.68 19.75
C ARG A 156 -7.82 -11.36 19.10
N GLY A 157 -6.72 -11.29 18.35
CA GLY A 157 -6.14 -10.07 17.82
C GLY A 157 -5.32 -9.30 18.87
N LEU A 158 -4.64 -8.26 18.44
CA LEU A 158 -3.75 -7.44 19.25
C LEU A 158 -4.42 -6.10 19.58
N PRO A 159 -4.93 -5.92 20.80
CA PRO A 159 -5.48 -4.64 21.27
C PRO A 159 -4.40 -3.74 21.88
N GLY A 160 -4.75 -2.47 22.10
CA GLY A 160 -3.91 -1.54 22.87
C GLY A 160 -2.76 -0.92 22.09
N ILE A 161 -2.80 -1.00 20.77
CA ILE A 161 -1.84 -0.33 19.89
C ILE A 161 -2.06 1.19 20.02
N PRO A 162 -0.98 1.99 20.19
CA PRO A 162 -1.12 3.44 20.28
C PRO A 162 -1.70 4.02 18.97
N GLY A 163 -2.76 4.81 19.07
CA GLY A 163 -3.42 5.46 17.93
C GLY A 163 -2.68 6.71 17.43
N TRP A 164 -1.43 6.54 16.99
CA TRP A 164 -0.55 7.65 16.60
C TRP A 164 -0.58 7.99 15.11
N ALA A 165 -1.24 7.15 14.28
CA ALA A 165 -1.35 7.42 12.85
C ALA A 165 -2.41 8.49 12.58
N SER A 166 -1.96 9.69 12.22
CA SER A 166 -2.80 10.80 11.74
C SER A 166 -2.83 10.85 10.21
N PHE A 167 -3.63 11.76 9.65
CA PHE A 167 -3.70 11.98 8.20
C PHE A 167 -2.33 12.32 7.60
N PHE A 168 -1.50 13.06 8.34
CA PHE A 168 -0.14 13.37 7.92
C PHE A 168 0.67 12.11 7.63
N TRP A 169 0.63 11.10 8.50
CA TRP A 169 1.40 9.86 8.34
C TRP A 169 0.91 9.02 7.16
N VAL A 170 -0.40 8.93 6.98
CA VAL A 170 -0.99 8.22 5.84
C VAL A 170 -0.65 8.93 4.53
N GLY A 171 -0.80 10.25 4.49
CA GLY A 171 -0.42 11.07 3.35
C GLY A 171 1.07 11.01 3.03
N ALA A 172 1.93 11.02 4.05
CA ALA A 172 3.38 10.87 3.90
C ALA A 172 3.75 9.49 3.33
N GLY A 173 3.13 8.41 3.84
CA GLY A 173 3.31 7.06 3.31
C GLY A 173 2.86 6.93 1.85
N MET A 174 1.71 7.51 1.51
CA MET A 174 1.21 7.55 0.13
C MET A 174 2.15 8.35 -0.78
N LEU A 175 2.61 9.52 -0.33
CA LEU A 175 3.57 10.32 -1.10
C LEU A 175 4.89 9.57 -1.30
N ALA A 176 5.40 8.90 -0.26
CA ALA A 176 6.63 8.14 -0.32
C ALA A 176 6.55 7.00 -1.35
N VAL A 177 5.49 6.17 -1.31
CA VAL A 177 5.34 5.06 -2.27
C VAL A 177 5.15 5.57 -3.70
N VAL A 178 4.40 6.65 -3.91
CA VAL A 178 4.21 7.26 -5.24
C VAL A 178 5.53 7.81 -5.78
N LEU A 179 6.33 8.50 -4.95
CA LEU A 179 7.64 9.02 -5.35
C LEU A 179 8.61 7.89 -5.70
N VAL A 180 8.67 6.83 -4.87
CA VAL A 180 9.54 5.67 -5.13
C VAL A 180 9.10 4.96 -6.41
N ALA A 181 7.79 4.71 -6.59
CA ALA A 181 7.26 4.07 -7.80
C ALA A 181 7.57 4.89 -9.07
N ARG A 182 7.36 6.21 -9.06
CA ARG A 182 7.67 7.08 -10.19
C ARG A 182 9.17 7.14 -10.50
N ASN A 183 10.01 7.28 -9.45
CA ASN A 183 11.46 7.31 -9.64
C ASN A 183 11.95 5.97 -10.18
N LEU A 184 11.41 4.86 -9.67
CA LEU A 184 11.73 3.53 -10.18
C LEU A 184 11.30 3.39 -11.65
N ALA A 185 10.07 3.77 -12.00
CA ALA A 185 9.55 3.69 -13.38
C ALA A 185 10.42 4.47 -14.40
N THR A 186 10.98 5.61 -14.00
CA THR A 186 11.81 6.46 -14.88
C THR A 186 13.29 6.09 -14.88
N SER A 187 13.72 5.21 -13.98
CA SER A 187 15.12 4.76 -13.83
C SER A 187 15.52 3.69 -14.85
N THR A 188 16.82 3.38 -14.90
CA THR A 188 17.35 2.23 -15.65
C THR A 188 16.79 0.92 -15.14
N HIS A 189 16.61 0.78 -13.82
CA HIS A 189 16.00 -0.39 -13.21
C HIS A 189 14.53 -0.55 -13.64
N GLY A 190 13.77 0.54 -13.74
CA GLY A 190 12.39 0.52 -14.23
C GLY A 190 12.28 0.04 -15.66
N ARG A 191 13.20 0.47 -16.55
CA ARG A 191 13.24 -0.03 -17.92
C ARG A 191 13.46 -1.54 -17.98
N ALA A 192 14.34 -2.09 -17.13
CA ALA A 192 14.54 -3.53 -17.02
C ALA A 192 13.27 -4.26 -16.53
N LEU A 193 12.55 -3.69 -15.55
CA LEU A 193 11.27 -4.24 -15.07
C LEU A 193 10.20 -4.28 -16.17
N PHE A 194 10.06 -3.20 -16.95
CA PHE A 194 9.13 -3.16 -18.07
C PHE A 194 9.52 -4.12 -19.19
N ALA A 195 10.82 -4.27 -19.49
CA ALA A 195 11.29 -5.26 -20.47
C ALA A 195 10.94 -6.69 -20.05
N ILE A 196 11.10 -7.03 -18.77
CA ILE A 196 10.70 -8.32 -18.19
C ILE A 196 9.19 -8.54 -18.32
N ARG A 197 8.39 -7.49 -18.07
CA ARG A 197 6.93 -7.55 -18.20
C ARG A 197 6.48 -7.82 -19.61
N ASP A 198 7.13 -7.18 -20.58
CA ASP A 198 6.74 -7.26 -22.00
C ASP A 198 7.17 -8.61 -22.61
N ASP A 199 8.39 -9.08 -22.37
CA ASP A 199 8.87 -10.42 -22.72
C ASP A 199 10.08 -10.81 -21.86
N GLU A 200 9.88 -11.76 -20.94
CA GLU A 200 10.91 -12.24 -20.02
C GLU A 200 12.06 -12.94 -20.74
N VAL A 201 11.73 -13.74 -21.77
CA VAL A 201 12.73 -14.53 -22.51
C VAL A 201 13.62 -13.60 -23.35
N ALA A 202 13.03 -12.61 -24.00
CA ALA A 202 13.77 -11.61 -24.74
C ALA A 202 14.66 -10.75 -23.81
N ALA A 203 14.17 -10.39 -22.62
CA ALA A 203 14.96 -9.64 -21.64
C ALA A 203 16.18 -10.46 -21.16
N GLU A 204 16.02 -11.76 -20.87
CA GLU A 204 17.12 -12.67 -20.52
C GLU A 204 18.13 -12.79 -21.66
N ALA A 205 17.69 -12.91 -22.90
CA ALA A 205 18.56 -12.98 -24.07
C ALA A 205 19.41 -11.71 -24.27
N LEU A 206 18.91 -10.55 -23.81
CA LEU A 206 19.62 -9.27 -23.80
C LEU A 206 20.53 -9.09 -22.56
N GLY A 207 20.67 -10.11 -21.69
CA GLY A 207 21.54 -10.10 -20.51
C GLY A 207 20.92 -9.46 -19.27
N VAL A 208 19.60 -9.28 -19.22
CA VAL A 208 18.91 -8.79 -18.02
C VAL A 208 18.76 -9.95 -17.03
N ASP A 209 19.26 -9.79 -15.81
CA ASP A 209 19.02 -10.74 -14.70
C ASP A 209 17.58 -10.59 -14.18
N THR A 210 16.65 -11.34 -14.81
CA THR A 210 15.21 -11.23 -14.54
C THR A 210 14.88 -11.57 -13.10
N THR A 211 15.54 -12.58 -12.51
CA THR A 211 15.32 -12.98 -11.11
C THR A 211 15.66 -11.86 -10.14
N ARG A 212 16.82 -11.22 -10.31
CA ARG A 212 17.28 -10.12 -9.46
C ARG A 212 16.30 -8.94 -9.50
N TYR A 213 15.86 -8.53 -10.68
CA TYR A 213 14.95 -7.41 -10.84
C TYR A 213 13.55 -7.71 -10.27
N LYS A 214 13.05 -8.91 -10.47
CA LYS A 214 11.79 -9.38 -9.89
C LYS A 214 11.82 -9.37 -8.37
N VAL A 215 12.88 -9.94 -7.77
CA VAL A 215 13.07 -9.96 -6.31
C VAL A 215 13.16 -8.54 -5.76
N LEU A 216 13.84 -7.62 -6.46
CA LEU A 216 13.93 -6.21 -6.05
C LEU A 216 12.54 -5.56 -6.00
N ALA A 217 11.75 -5.69 -7.07
CA ALA A 217 10.40 -5.12 -7.12
C ALA A 217 9.49 -5.71 -6.03
N PHE A 218 9.59 -7.03 -5.82
CA PHE A 218 8.83 -7.75 -4.81
C PHE A 218 9.19 -7.30 -3.38
N THR A 219 10.47 -7.12 -3.10
CA THR A 219 10.98 -6.64 -1.81
C THR A 219 10.53 -5.21 -1.52
N ILE A 220 10.61 -4.31 -2.52
CA ILE A 220 10.13 -2.93 -2.38
C ILE A 220 8.61 -2.90 -2.19
N GLY A 221 7.87 -3.69 -2.96
CA GLY A 221 6.42 -3.82 -2.82
C GLY A 221 6.03 -4.32 -1.43
N ALA A 222 6.70 -5.37 -0.92
CA ALA A 222 6.48 -5.91 0.41
C ALA A 222 6.80 -4.89 1.52
N PHE A 223 7.87 -4.09 1.36
CA PHE A 223 8.21 -3.01 2.29
C PHE A 223 7.04 -2.03 2.46
N PHE A 224 6.51 -1.50 1.36
CA PHE A 224 5.41 -0.55 1.42
C PHE A 224 4.08 -1.20 1.84
N ALA A 225 3.85 -2.48 1.54
CA ALA A 225 2.74 -3.22 2.12
C ALA A 225 2.85 -3.29 3.65
N GLY A 226 4.06 -3.52 4.16
CA GLY A 226 4.34 -3.49 5.60
C GLY A 226 4.10 -2.12 6.23
N VAL A 227 4.54 -1.04 5.57
CA VAL A 227 4.26 0.34 6.01
C VAL A 227 2.75 0.61 6.05
N ALA A 228 2.01 0.20 5.02
CA ALA A 228 0.54 0.33 5.00
C ALA A 228 -0.11 -0.47 6.15
N GLY A 229 0.41 -1.66 6.45
CA GLY A 229 -0.03 -2.47 7.61
C GLY A 229 0.23 -1.76 8.93
N GLY A 230 1.40 -1.14 9.09
CA GLY A 230 1.74 -0.33 10.26
C GLY A 230 0.83 0.89 10.43
N LEU A 231 0.54 1.61 9.34
CA LEU A 231 -0.41 2.73 9.35
C LEU A 231 -1.82 2.26 9.73
N PHE A 232 -2.26 1.12 9.19
CA PHE A 232 -3.55 0.51 9.52
C PHE A 232 -3.63 0.13 11.01
N ALA A 233 -2.58 -0.47 11.58
CA ALA A 233 -2.47 -0.85 12.97
C ALA A 233 -2.61 0.35 13.92
N HIS A 234 -1.83 1.40 13.67
CA HIS A 234 -1.80 2.61 14.51
C HIS A 234 -2.98 3.54 14.29
N TYR A 235 -3.72 3.36 13.20
CA TYR A 235 -4.96 4.09 12.98
C TYR A 235 -6.14 3.43 13.70
N LEU A 236 -6.30 2.10 13.55
CA LEU A 236 -7.40 1.37 14.19
C LEU A 236 -7.15 1.06 15.66
N SER A 237 -5.90 1.16 16.14
CA SER A 237 -5.49 0.80 17.51
C SER A 237 -5.78 -0.66 17.89
N TYR A 238 -6.10 -1.49 16.91
CA TYR A 238 -6.42 -2.90 17.04
C TYR A 238 -6.11 -3.66 15.74
N LEU A 239 -5.51 -4.83 15.85
CA LEU A 239 -5.28 -5.72 14.71
C LEU A 239 -6.03 -7.04 14.90
N ASN A 240 -6.83 -7.40 13.90
CA ASN A 240 -7.47 -8.69 13.81
C ASN A 240 -6.82 -9.51 12.69
N PRO A 241 -6.37 -10.75 12.93
CA PRO A 241 -5.81 -11.61 11.90
C PRO A 241 -6.74 -11.83 10.70
N ASN A 242 -8.05 -11.83 10.94
CA ASN A 242 -9.06 -11.97 9.88
C ASN A 242 -9.17 -10.75 8.95
N SER A 243 -8.54 -9.63 9.27
CA SER A 243 -8.43 -8.49 8.35
C SER A 243 -7.41 -8.71 7.23
N PHE A 244 -6.55 -9.74 7.35
CA PHE A 244 -5.46 -10.04 6.42
C PHE A 244 -5.68 -11.34 5.64
N THR A 245 -6.92 -11.66 5.32
CA THR A 245 -7.28 -12.83 4.51
C THR A 245 -6.90 -12.65 3.04
N PHE A 246 -6.95 -13.74 2.28
CA PHE A 246 -6.73 -13.67 0.83
C PHE A 246 -7.72 -12.73 0.13
N LEU A 247 -8.93 -12.55 0.67
CA LEU A 247 -9.93 -11.60 0.14
C LEU A 247 -9.39 -10.16 0.14
N LYS A 248 -8.61 -9.79 1.15
CA LYS A 248 -7.95 -8.48 1.17
C LYS A 248 -6.91 -8.35 0.06
N SER A 249 -6.15 -9.41 -0.23
CA SER A 249 -5.24 -9.42 -1.38
C SER A 249 -5.99 -9.25 -2.70
N ILE A 250 -7.13 -9.95 -2.88
CA ILE A 250 -7.96 -9.81 -4.08
C ILE A 250 -8.52 -8.39 -4.21
N GLU A 251 -8.96 -7.78 -3.12
CA GLU A 251 -9.43 -6.39 -3.11
C GLU A 251 -8.33 -5.43 -3.63
N VAL A 252 -7.10 -5.59 -3.14
CA VAL A 252 -5.96 -4.77 -3.59
C VAL A 252 -5.61 -5.05 -5.06
N ILE A 253 -5.67 -6.31 -5.51
CA ILE A 253 -5.49 -6.67 -6.93
C ILE A 253 -6.56 -5.99 -7.80
N ALA A 254 -7.83 -6.00 -7.36
CA ALA A 254 -8.90 -5.33 -8.06
C ALA A 254 -8.63 -3.83 -8.21
N MET A 255 -8.05 -3.17 -7.18
CA MET A 255 -7.63 -1.78 -7.26
C MET A 255 -6.54 -1.56 -8.30
N VAL A 256 -5.56 -2.45 -8.39
CA VAL A 256 -4.46 -2.36 -9.37
C VAL A 256 -4.97 -2.60 -10.79
N VAL A 257 -5.76 -3.65 -11.01
CA VAL A 257 -6.30 -3.99 -12.33
C VAL A 257 -7.25 -2.91 -12.82
N LEU A 258 -8.17 -2.45 -11.95
CA LEU A 258 -9.10 -1.37 -12.29
C LEU A 258 -8.37 -0.05 -12.56
N GLY A 259 -7.31 0.24 -11.80
CA GLY A 259 -6.49 1.44 -12.01
C GLY A 259 -5.76 1.42 -13.35
N GLY A 260 -5.40 0.25 -13.80
CA GLY A 260 -4.55 -0.04 -14.95
C GLY A 260 -3.16 -0.47 -14.50
N MET A 261 -2.81 -1.72 -14.81
CA MET A 261 -1.51 -2.29 -14.45
C MET A 261 -0.36 -1.46 -15.03
N GLY A 262 0.56 -1.04 -14.17
CA GLY A 262 1.69 -0.18 -14.53
C GLY A 262 1.44 1.32 -14.42
N SER A 263 0.20 1.78 -14.14
CA SER A 263 -0.12 3.18 -13.86
C SER A 263 -0.19 3.44 -12.36
N VAL A 264 0.71 4.28 -11.84
CA VAL A 264 0.74 4.68 -10.42
C VAL A 264 -0.46 5.55 -10.09
N SER A 265 -0.75 6.54 -10.94
CA SER A 265 -1.91 7.43 -10.77
C SER A 265 -3.24 6.69 -10.89
N GLY A 266 -3.30 5.68 -11.78
CA GLY A 266 -4.46 4.81 -11.93
C GLY A 266 -4.74 4.00 -10.67
N SER A 267 -3.71 3.38 -10.09
CA SER A 267 -3.84 2.60 -8.85
C SER A 267 -4.33 3.43 -7.67
N VAL A 268 -3.84 4.67 -7.53
CA VAL A 268 -4.32 5.60 -6.48
C VAL A 268 -5.80 5.93 -6.67
N LEU A 269 -6.21 6.28 -7.91
CA LEU A 269 -7.60 6.62 -8.20
C LEU A 269 -8.54 5.43 -7.97
N ALA A 270 -8.14 4.24 -8.42
CA ALA A 270 -8.92 3.03 -8.22
C ALA A 270 -9.03 2.63 -6.74
N ALA A 271 -7.95 2.79 -5.96
CA ALA A 271 -7.98 2.56 -4.53
C ALA A 271 -8.99 3.49 -3.82
N ILE A 272 -8.97 4.78 -4.15
CA ILE A 272 -9.95 5.74 -3.63
C ILE A 272 -11.37 5.34 -4.04
N LEU A 273 -11.59 5.07 -5.33
CA LEU A 273 -12.90 4.73 -5.87
C LEU A 273 -13.46 3.46 -5.22
N LEU A 274 -12.68 2.37 -5.17
CA LEU A 274 -13.12 1.10 -4.60
C LEU A 274 -13.30 1.14 -3.08
N THR A 275 -12.58 2.01 -2.38
CA THR A 275 -12.79 2.22 -0.94
C THR A 275 -14.04 3.06 -0.67
N LEU A 276 -14.32 4.07 -1.50
CA LEU A 276 -15.52 4.92 -1.36
C LEU A 276 -16.80 4.22 -1.82
N LEU A 277 -16.72 3.34 -2.81
CA LEU A 277 -17.86 2.72 -3.44
C LEU A 277 -18.80 1.98 -2.46
N PRO A 278 -18.31 1.10 -1.56
CA PRO A 278 -19.15 0.48 -0.54
C PRO A 278 -19.81 1.48 0.42
N GLU A 279 -19.18 2.63 0.64
CA GLU A 279 -19.69 3.67 1.53
C GLU A 279 -20.81 4.48 0.86
N VAL A 280 -20.66 4.78 -0.42
CA VAL A 280 -21.72 5.43 -1.22
C VAL A 280 -22.94 4.53 -1.36
N LEU A 281 -22.75 3.20 -1.46
CA LEU A 281 -23.81 2.22 -1.53
C LEU A 281 -24.44 1.88 -0.16
N ARG A 282 -24.00 2.48 0.93
CA ARG A 282 -24.51 2.24 2.29
C ARG A 282 -26.02 2.43 2.46
N PRO A 283 -26.71 3.38 1.79
CA PRO A 283 -28.15 3.52 1.89
C PRO A 283 -28.91 2.26 1.40
N VAL A 284 -28.31 1.47 0.50
CA VAL A 284 -28.91 0.24 -0.08
C VAL A 284 -28.30 -0.99 0.64
N LYS A 285 -28.53 -1.11 1.96
CA LYS A 285 -27.85 -2.05 2.88
C LYS A 285 -27.77 -3.49 2.35
N ASP A 286 -28.92 -4.06 1.94
CA ASP A 286 -29.03 -5.48 1.63
C ASP A 286 -28.42 -5.86 0.28
N TYR A 287 -28.34 -4.91 -0.64
CA TYR A 287 -27.82 -5.12 -2.00
C TYR A 287 -26.41 -4.56 -2.22
N ARG A 288 -25.83 -3.93 -1.20
CA ARG A 288 -24.54 -3.23 -1.31
C ARG A 288 -23.42 -4.10 -1.90
N MET A 289 -23.28 -5.34 -1.39
CA MET A 289 -22.24 -6.26 -1.86
C MET A 289 -22.51 -6.77 -3.28
N VAL A 290 -23.78 -7.00 -3.61
CA VAL A 290 -24.18 -7.44 -4.96
C VAL A 290 -23.91 -6.33 -5.97
N LEU A 291 -24.29 -5.09 -5.65
CA LEU A 291 -24.07 -3.92 -6.51
C LEU A 291 -22.57 -3.63 -6.67
N TYR A 292 -21.79 -3.75 -5.59
CA TYR A 292 -20.34 -3.62 -5.63
C TYR A 292 -19.70 -4.64 -6.58
N SER A 293 -20.04 -5.92 -6.43
CA SER A 293 -19.53 -6.99 -7.29
C SER A 293 -19.97 -6.83 -8.74
N LEU A 294 -21.22 -6.48 -8.98
CA LEU A 294 -21.75 -6.23 -10.32
C LEU A 294 -21.03 -5.06 -11.00
N MET A 295 -20.81 -3.96 -10.27
CA MET A 295 -20.10 -2.80 -10.79
C MET A 295 -18.64 -3.14 -11.14
N LEU A 296 -17.95 -3.96 -10.32
CA LEU A 296 -16.62 -4.46 -10.65
C LEU A 296 -16.61 -5.26 -11.94
N ILE A 297 -17.56 -6.19 -12.11
CA ILE A 297 -17.69 -7.00 -13.33
C ILE A 297 -17.92 -6.10 -14.55
N VAL A 298 -18.85 -5.17 -14.46
CA VAL A 298 -19.16 -4.24 -15.56
C VAL A 298 -17.94 -3.38 -15.89
N LEU A 299 -17.23 -2.85 -14.91
CA LEU A 299 -16.01 -2.06 -15.13
C LEU A 299 -14.91 -2.89 -15.81
N MET A 300 -14.72 -4.13 -15.39
CA MET A 300 -13.71 -5.02 -16.01
C MET A 300 -14.05 -5.38 -17.46
N ILE A 301 -15.35 -5.58 -17.78
CA ILE A 301 -15.80 -5.87 -19.15
C ILE A 301 -15.69 -4.62 -20.03
N THR A 302 -16.10 -3.46 -19.52
CA THR A 302 -16.14 -2.21 -20.32
C THR A 302 -14.78 -1.55 -20.47
N ARG A 303 -13.89 -1.74 -19.49
CA ARG A 303 -12.54 -1.14 -19.44
C ARG A 303 -11.47 -2.17 -19.08
N PRO A 304 -11.19 -3.15 -19.95
CA PRO A 304 -10.22 -4.22 -19.65
C PRO A 304 -8.79 -3.72 -19.44
N GLN A 305 -8.46 -2.52 -19.97
CA GLN A 305 -7.16 -1.88 -19.75
C GLN A 305 -7.10 -1.07 -18.44
N GLY A 306 -8.18 -1.03 -17.65
CA GLY A 306 -8.32 -0.20 -16.46
C GLY A 306 -8.73 1.26 -16.77
N LEU A 307 -8.90 2.08 -15.71
CA LEU A 307 -9.38 3.45 -15.80
C LEU A 307 -8.44 4.36 -16.61
N LEU A 308 -7.13 4.22 -16.41
CA LEU A 308 -6.10 5.03 -17.09
C LEU A 308 -5.25 4.20 -18.08
N GLY A 309 -5.45 2.89 -18.15
CA GLY A 309 -4.60 1.99 -18.91
C GLY A 309 -3.14 2.08 -18.43
N SER A 310 -2.18 2.08 -19.35
CA SER A 310 -0.75 2.29 -19.04
C SER A 310 -0.34 3.78 -18.99
N ARG A 311 -1.32 4.71 -19.07
CA ARG A 311 -1.03 6.15 -19.12
C ARG A 311 -0.97 6.73 -17.72
N GLU A 312 0.06 7.55 -17.45
CA GLU A 312 0.17 8.32 -16.22
C GLU A 312 -0.52 9.68 -16.36
N LEU A 313 -1.21 10.11 -15.29
CA LEU A 313 -1.73 11.49 -15.21
C LEU A 313 -0.55 12.46 -15.11
N THR A 314 -0.17 13.08 -16.22
CA THR A 314 0.86 14.11 -16.27
C THR A 314 0.20 15.48 -16.41
N LEU A 315 0.67 16.48 -15.67
CA LEU A 315 0.20 17.86 -15.79
C LEU A 315 0.26 18.41 -17.24
N ALA A 316 1.12 17.83 -18.08
CA ALA A 316 1.19 18.12 -19.51
C ALA A 316 -0.09 17.71 -20.28
N MET A 317 -0.85 16.72 -19.83
CA MET A 317 -2.13 16.33 -20.43
C MET A 317 -3.19 17.44 -20.27
N PHE A 318 -3.21 18.09 -19.11
CA PHE A 318 -4.13 19.22 -18.86
C PHE A 318 -3.76 20.46 -19.66
N ARG A 319 -2.45 20.70 -19.89
CA ARG A 319 -1.99 21.81 -20.75
C ARG A 319 -2.30 21.59 -22.22
N ARG A 320 -2.16 20.35 -22.75
CA ARG A 320 -2.51 20.03 -24.14
C ARG A 320 -4.03 20.13 -24.42
N ARG A 321 -4.89 19.76 -23.48
CA ARG A 321 -6.34 19.94 -23.64
C ARG A 321 -6.76 21.43 -23.65
N ARG A 322 -6.09 22.30 -22.88
CA ARG A 322 -6.31 23.74 -22.92
C ARG A 322 -5.81 24.39 -24.21
N ALA A 323 -4.73 23.89 -24.81
CA ALA A 323 -4.20 24.39 -26.07
C ALA A 323 -4.98 23.88 -27.32
N ALA A 324 -5.76 22.81 -27.19
CA ALA A 324 -6.62 22.28 -28.24
C ALA A 324 -8.06 22.83 -28.17
N ALA A 325 -8.40 23.57 -27.11
CA ALA A 325 -9.73 24.17 -26.88
C ALA A 325 -9.67 25.72 -26.95
N ALA A 326 -8.49 26.29 -27.23
CA ALA A 326 -8.27 27.70 -27.60
C ALA A 326 -7.82 27.82 -29.07
#